data_7c0d9ea90f20c4702133b9359cc386a8
#
_entry.id   7c0d9ea90f20c4702133b9359cc386a8
#
_cell.length_a   1.000
_cell.length_b   1.000
_cell.length_c   1.000
_cell.angle_alpha   90.00
_cell.angle_beta   90.00
_cell.angle_gamma   90.00
#
_symmetry.space_group_name_H-M   'P 1'
#
loop_
_entity.id
_entity.type
_entity.pdbx_description
1 polymer ?
#
loop_
_entity_poly.entity_id
_entity_poly.type
_entity_poly.pdbx_seq_one_letter_code
_entity_poly.pdbx_strand_id
1 'polypeptide(L)'
;MIIKSIELNNYRLYKGINKISFSNENEKNLFLISGENGYGKSTFLHSLLWCLYGRLMVEIDDSYRKEVQNGGGGYNQMQLNNLNEYCKQKIKDEVPFSILNNIKKQGYNIDTEYIKQWSKYSVSLEFSEILIPSIPCRSLKITRSFDIIKDE
;
A
#
# COMPACT_ATOMS: atom_id res chain seq x y z
N MET A 1 21.38 -9.06 0.96
CA MET A 1 19.91 -8.95 0.73
C MET A 1 19.67 -7.90 -0.35
N ILE A 2 19.02 -8.29 -1.42
CA ILE A 2 18.79 -7.45 -2.60
C ILE A 2 17.27 -7.42 -2.86
N ILE A 3 16.73 -6.23 -3.13
CA ILE A 3 15.34 -6.10 -3.57
C ILE A 3 15.23 -6.59 -5.00
N LYS A 4 14.46 -7.64 -5.22
CA LYS A 4 14.23 -8.25 -6.52
C LYS A 4 13.04 -7.66 -7.27
N SER A 5 11.96 -7.42 -6.57
CA SER A 5 10.77 -6.79 -7.15
C SER A 5 9.94 -6.08 -6.09
N ILE A 6 9.14 -5.14 -6.56
CA ILE A 6 8.05 -4.52 -5.83
C ILE A 6 6.76 -4.65 -6.62
N GLU A 7 5.67 -4.95 -5.95
CA GLU A 7 4.32 -5.00 -6.52
C GLU A 7 3.40 -4.10 -5.72
N LEU A 8 2.74 -3.19 -6.41
CA LEU A 8 1.76 -2.26 -5.87
C LEU A 8 0.38 -2.62 -6.42
N ASN A 9 -0.57 -2.87 -5.54
CA ASN A 9 -1.94 -3.17 -5.95
C ASN A 9 -2.91 -2.16 -5.34
N ASN A 10 -3.57 -1.38 -6.20
CA ASN A 10 -4.53 -0.34 -5.81
C ASN A 10 -4.00 0.65 -4.75
N TYR A 11 -2.71 0.93 -4.79
CA TYR A 11 -2.05 1.80 -3.82
C TYR A 11 -1.87 3.21 -4.36
N ARG A 12 -2.55 4.20 -3.77
CA ARG A 12 -2.53 5.63 -4.14
C ARG A 12 -2.69 5.83 -5.66
N LEU A 13 -1.70 6.35 -6.36
CA LEU A 13 -1.73 6.59 -7.81
C LEU A 13 -1.67 5.32 -8.66
N TYR A 14 -1.30 4.19 -8.07
CA TYR A 14 -1.13 2.92 -8.77
C TYR A 14 -2.41 2.11 -8.76
N LYS A 15 -3.17 2.19 -9.86
CA LYS A 15 -4.39 1.42 -10.06
C LYS A 15 -4.07 0.00 -10.52
N GLY A 16 -4.76 -1.00 -9.94
CA GLY A 16 -4.55 -2.40 -10.26
C GLY A 16 -3.17 -2.90 -9.82
N ILE A 17 -2.71 -3.96 -10.42
CA ILE A 17 -1.43 -4.58 -10.12
C ILE A 17 -0.33 -3.95 -10.96
N ASN A 18 0.65 -3.34 -10.29
CA ASN A 18 1.83 -2.73 -10.91
C ASN A 18 3.07 -3.39 -10.32
N LYS A 19 3.80 -4.13 -11.13
CA LYS A 19 5.02 -4.82 -10.70
C LYS A 19 6.25 -4.23 -11.37
N ILE A 20 7.25 -3.91 -10.57
CA ILE A 20 8.57 -3.47 -11.01
C ILE A 20 9.58 -4.54 -10.59
N SER A 21 10.33 -5.07 -11.54
CA SER A 21 11.38 -6.05 -11.30
C SER A 21 12.74 -5.38 -11.49
N PHE A 22 13.64 -5.63 -10.56
CA PHE A 22 15.02 -5.14 -10.59
C PHE A 22 15.92 -6.30 -10.99
N SER A 23 16.42 -6.28 -12.21
CA SER A 23 17.36 -7.30 -12.67
C SER A 23 18.78 -6.87 -12.32
N ASN A 24 19.54 -7.78 -11.71
CA ASN A 24 20.98 -7.58 -11.45
C ASN A 24 21.83 -8.06 -12.64
N GLU A 25 21.35 -7.87 -13.87
CA GLU A 25 22.16 -8.15 -15.04
C GLU A 25 23.38 -7.23 -15.05
N ASN A 26 24.55 -7.80 -15.20
CA ASN A 26 25.84 -7.10 -15.27
C ASN A 26 26.32 -6.40 -13.98
N GLU A 27 26.04 -6.95 -12.80
CA GLU A 27 26.55 -6.44 -11.50
C GLU A 27 26.19 -4.98 -11.18
N LYS A 28 25.14 -4.45 -11.81
CA LYS A 28 24.66 -3.09 -11.54
C LYS A 28 23.69 -3.10 -10.38
N ASN A 29 24.05 -2.38 -9.31
CA ASN A 29 23.26 -2.30 -8.08
C ASN A 29 22.52 -0.97 -7.90
N LEU A 30 22.59 -0.08 -8.89
CA LEU A 30 21.97 1.23 -8.84
C LEU A 30 20.78 1.31 -9.81
N PHE A 31 19.62 1.64 -9.27
CA PHE A 31 18.41 1.88 -10.05
C PHE A 31 17.97 3.32 -9.84
N LEU A 32 17.85 4.07 -10.93
CA LEU A 32 17.37 5.44 -10.92
C LEU A 32 15.88 5.47 -11.28
N ILE A 33 15.06 6.02 -10.36
CA ILE A 33 13.65 6.27 -10.61
C ILE A 33 13.48 7.75 -10.89
N SER A 34 13.11 8.08 -12.11
CA SER A 34 12.90 9.45 -12.55
C SER A 34 11.48 9.65 -13.08
N GLY A 35 11.03 10.89 -13.15
CA GLY A 35 9.72 11.27 -13.65
C GLY A 35 9.40 12.71 -13.26
N GLU A 36 8.42 13.29 -13.91
CA GLU A 36 7.91 14.62 -13.57
C GLU A 36 7.21 14.63 -12.20
N ASN A 37 7.00 15.81 -11.64
CA ASN A 37 6.28 15.99 -10.39
C ASN A 37 4.83 15.52 -10.55
N GLY A 38 4.32 14.81 -9.52
CA GLY A 38 2.96 14.28 -9.52
C GLY A 38 2.79 12.88 -10.12
N TYR A 39 3.84 12.28 -10.71
CA TYR A 39 3.77 10.94 -11.32
C TYR A 39 4.11 9.78 -10.36
N GLY A 40 4.08 10.02 -9.07
CA GLY A 40 4.11 8.94 -8.09
C GLY A 40 5.47 8.53 -7.54
N LYS A 41 6.56 9.28 -7.77
CA LYS A 41 7.89 8.98 -7.19
C LYS A 41 7.86 8.90 -5.67
N SER A 42 7.32 9.91 -5.01
CA SER A 42 7.19 9.93 -3.54
C SER A 42 6.23 8.83 -3.06
N THR A 43 5.17 8.57 -3.79
CA THR A 43 4.24 7.48 -3.53
C THR A 43 4.94 6.13 -3.58
N PHE A 44 5.82 5.94 -4.55
CA PHE A 44 6.63 4.73 -4.66
C PHE A 44 7.54 4.54 -3.44
N LEU A 45 8.27 5.58 -3.03
CA LEU A 45 9.11 5.54 -1.82
C LEU A 45 8.28 5.26 -0.56
N HIS A 46 7.15 5.95 -0.40
CA HIS A 46 6.25 5.72 0.73
C HIS A 46 5.70 4.29 0.75
N SER A 47 5.46 3.68 -0.40
CA SER A 47 4.99 2.30 -0.47
C SER A 47 6.01 1.30 0.09
N LEU A 48 7.31 1.51 -0.20
CA LEU A 48 8.40 0.72 0.36
C LEU A 48 8.44 0.82 1.88
N LEU A 49 8.44 2.05 2.39
CA LEU A 49 8.47 2.32 3.83
C LEU A 49 7.22 1.75 4.52
N TRP A 50 6.05 1.95 3.93
CA TRP A 50 4.81 1.41 4.49
C TRP A 50 4.81 -0.12 4.50
N CYS A 51 5.29 -0.77 3.45
CA CYS A 51 5.38 -2.22 3.41
C CYS A 51 6.25 -2.78 4.54
N LEU A 52 7.39 -2.15 4.80
CA LEU A 52 8.35 -2.61 5.81
C LEU A 52 7.90 -2.24 7.23
N TYR A 53 7.49 -1.01 7.45
CA TYR A 53 7.29 -0.44 8.78
C TYR A 53 5.83 -0.32 9.20
N GLY A 54 4.88 -0.27 8.25
CA GLY A 54 3.47 -0.14 8.57
C GLY A 54 3.18 1.07 9.45
N ARG A 55 2.56 0.83 10.60
CA ARG A 55 2.23 1.89 11.58
C ARG A 55 3.46 2.64 12.08
N LEU A 56 4.59 1.97 12.21
CA LEU A 56 5.84 2.60 12.67
C LEU A 56 6.39 3.65 11.70
N MET A 57 5.88 3.71 10.48
CA MET A 57 6.22 4.76 9.53
C MET A 57 5.98 6.17 10.08
N VAL A 58 5.01 6.34 10.98
CA VAL A 58 4.75 7.61 11.70
C VAL A 58 5.96 8.07 12.52
N GLU A 59 6.78 7.15 13.00
CA GLU A 59 7.95 7.45 13.80
C GLU A 59 9.19 7.80 12.98
N ILE A 60 9.28 7.25 11.75
CA ILE A 60 10.49 7.34 10.92
C ILE A 60 10.39 8.35 9.78
N ASP A 61 9.19 8.73 9.35
CA ASP A 61 8.95 9.66 8.24
C ASP A 61 8.14 10.87 8.70
N ASP A 62 8.78 12.04 8.72
CA ASP A 62 8.16 13.28 9.20
C ASP A 62 7.00 13.74 8.30
N SER A 63 7.10 13.53 6.99
CA SER A 63 6.04 13.92 6.06
C SER A 63 4.80 13.06 6.27
N TYR A 64 4.97 11.77 6.46
CA TYR A 64 3.90 10.84 6.78
C TYR A 64 3.26 11.13 8.14
N ARG A 65 4.08 11.46 9.15
CA ARG A 65 3.60 11.88 10.47
C ARG A 65 2.69 13.09 10.38
N LYS A 66 3.11 14.12 9.64
CA LYS A 66 2.30 15.34 9.41
C LYS A 66 1.01 15.04 8.68
N GLU A 67 1.05 14.16 7.68
CA GLU A 67 -0.14 13.74 6.93
C GLU A 67 -1.15 13.05 7.87
N VAL A 68 -0.71 12.15 8.74
CA VAL A 68 -1.55 11.49 9.74
C VAL A 68 -2.14 12.49 10.74
N GLN A 69 -1.34 13.42 11.24
CA GLN A 69 -1.78 14.44 12.19
C GLN A 69 -2.80 15.40 11.57
N ASN A 70 -2.56 15.85 10.34
CA ASN A 70 -3.45 16.75 9.62
C ASN A 70 -4.77 16.07 9.22
N GLY A 71 -4.76 14.76 9.01
CA GLY A 71 -5.96 13.97 8.70
C GLY A 71 -6.95 13.82 9.85
N GLY A 72 -6.55 14.13 11.09
CA GLY A 72 -7.43 14.20 12.27
C GLY A 72 -7.98 12.88 12.81
N GLY A 73 -7.74 11.77 12.14
CA GLY A 73 -8.33 10.46 12.47
C GLY A 73 -7.34 9.37 12.90
N GLY A 74 -6.06 9.69 12.99
CA GLY A 74 -5.01 8.73 13.31
C GLY A 74 -4.65 7.80 12.14
N TYR A 75 -3.84 6.77 12.44
CA TYR A 75 -3.27 5.88 11.43
C TYR A 75 -4.34 5.13 10.60
N ASN A 76 -5.35 4.55 11.24
CA ASN A 76 -6.35 3.76 10.52
C ASN A 76 -7.19 4.63 9.57
N GLN A 77 -7.59 5.82 10.01
CA GLN A 77 -8.29 6.78 9.16
C GLN A 77 -7.44 7.19 7.95
N MET A 78 -6.15 7.33 8.15
CA MET A 78 -5.18 7.66 7.11
C MET A 78 -5.07 6.56 6.05
N GLN A 79 -5.37 5.29 6.37
CA GLN A 79 -5.29 4.19 5.42
C GLN A 79 -6.25 4.36 4.23
N LEU A 80 -7.35 5.08 4.41
CA LEU A 80 -8.24 5.42 3.31
C LEU A 80 -7.52 6.23 2.21
N ASN A 81 -6.56 7.07 2.58
CA ASN A 81 -5.77 7.86 1.63
C ASN A 81 -4.79 7.00 0.81
N ASN A 82 -4.46 5.81 1.26
CA ASN A 82 -3.60 4.88 0.55
C ASN A 82 -4.34 4.09 -0.52
N LEU A 83 -5.67 4.03 -0.47
CA LEU A 83 -6.46 3.38 -1.51
C LEU A 83 -6.49 4.24 -2.77
N ASN A 84 -6.38 3.60 -3.93
CA ASN A 84 -6.44 4.27 -5.22
C ASN A 84 -7.78 5.00 -5.43
N GLU A 85 -7.75 6.19 -6.03
CA GLU A 85 -8.94 7.05 -6.22
C GLU A 85 -10.03 6.38 -7.07
N TYR A 86 -9.66 5.60 -8.08
CA TYR A 86 -10.63 4.84 -8.86
C TYR A 86 -11.39 3.84 -8.00
N CYS A 87 -10.67 3.14 -7.11
CA CYS A 87 -11.27 2.19 -6.17
C CYS A 87 -12.19 2.90 -5.16
N LYS A 88 -11.77 4.06 -4.64
CA LYS A 88 -12.61 4.90 -3.78
C LYS A 88 -13.90 5.30 -4.47
N GLN A 89 -13.83 5.71 -5.73
CA GLN A 89 -15.03 6.10 -6.48
C GLN A 89 -15.99 4.93 -6.67
N LYS A 90 -15.47 3.73 -6.98
CA LYS A 90 -16.28 2.51 -7.09
C LYS A 90 -17.01 2.17 -5.79
N ILE A 91 -16.36 2.34 -4.65
CA ILE A 91 -17.01 2.14 -3.35
C ILE A 91 -18.01 3.24 -3.07
N LYS A 92 -17.69 4.49 -3.39
CA LYS A 92 -18.53 5.67 -3.16
C LYS A 92 -19.84 5.62 -3.95
N ASP A 93 -19.83 5.02 -5.14
CA ASP A 93 -21.03 4.81 -5.96
C ASP A 93 -22.04 3.88 -5.26
N GLU A 94 -21.56 3.00 -4.37
CA GLU A 94 -22.41 2.08 -3.61
C GLU A 94 -22.76 2.61 -2.21
N VAL A 95 -21.78 3.29 -1.54
CA VAL A 95 -21.97 3.73 -0.15
C VAL A 95 -21.09 4.94 0.19
N PRO A 96 -21.62 5.94 0.93
CA PRO A 96 -20.78 7.03 1.45
C PRO A 96 -19.68 6.53 2.38
N PHE A 97 -18.45 7.06 2.24
CA PHE A 97 -17.32 6.67 3.09
C PHE A 97 -17.54 6.93 4.58
N SER A 98 -18.31 7.94 4.93
CA SER A 98 -18.66 8.25 6.33
C SER A 98 -19.35 7.12 7.08
N ILE A 99 -19.90 6.17 6.36
CA ILE A 99 -20.67 5.06 6.94
C ILE A 99 -20.04 3.68 6.66
N LEU A 100 -18.91 3.61 5.94
CA LEU A 100 -18.26 2.34 5.63
C LEU A 100 -18.01 1.48 6.87
N ASN A 101 -17.52 2.07 7.94
CA ASN A 101 -17.23 1.37 9.21
C ASN A 101 -18.48 0.97 9.97
N ASN A 102 -19.66 1.48 9.56
CA ASN A 102 -20.94 1.23 10.20
C ASN A 102 -21.97 0.58 9.26
N ILE A 103 -21.53 0.08 8.12
CA ILE A 103 -22.40 -0.48 7.09
C ILE A 103 -23.42 -1.49 7.65
N LYS A 104 -22.94 -2.43 8.47
CA LYS A 104 -23.80 -3.46 9.09
C LYS A 104 -24.81 -2.88 10.10
N LYS A 105 -24.48 -1.75 10.73
CA LYS A 105 -25.31 -1.11 11.75
C LYS A 105 -26.41 -0.22 11.16
N GLN A 106 -26.20 0.30 9.94
CA GLN A 106 -27.10 1.28 9.33
C GLN A 106 -28.10 0.69 8.33
N GLY A 107 -28.09 -0.63 8.13
CA GLY A 107 -29.11 -1.33 7.33
C GLY A 107 -29.04 -1.08 5.83
N TYR A 108 -27.89 -0.63 5.30
CA TYR A 108 -27.73 -0.49 3.86
C TYR A 108 -27.71 -1.84 3.16
N ASN A 109 -28.48 -1.96 2.09
CA ASN A 109 -28.43 -3.12 1.21
C ASN A 109 -27.27 -2.93 0.22
N ILE A 110 -26.10 -3.46 0.55
CA ILE A 110 -24.87 -3.28 -0.22
C ILE A 110 -24.44 -4.64 -0.77
N ASP A 111 -24.07 -4.65 -2.05
CA ASP A 111 -23.36 -5.79 -2.62
C ASP A 111 -21.92 -5.82 -2.07
N THR A 112 -21.75 -6.55 -0.96
CA THR A 112 -20.47 -6.66 -0.27
C THR A 112 -19.41 -7.34 -1.12
N GLU A 113 -19.78 -8.26 -2.01
CA GLU A 113 -18.81 -8.90 -2.91
C GLU A 113 -18.30 -7.94 -3.97
N TYR A 114 -19.18 -7.08 -4.50
CA TYR A 114 -18.75 -6.01 -5.41
C TYR A 114 -17.77 -5.05 -4.75
N ILE A 115 -18.07 -4.62 -3.52
CA ILE A 115 -17.22 -3.68 -2.78
C ILE A 115 -15.87 -4.30 -2.42
N LYS A 116 -15.81 -5.57 -2.05
CA LYS A 116 -14.58 -6.28 -1.71
C LYS A 116 -13.51 -6.22 -2.80
N GLN A 117 -13.89 -6.13 -4.06
CA GLN A 117 -12.94 -5.99 -5.18
C GLN A 117 -12.14 -4.70 -5.11
N TRP A 118 -12.72 -3.66 -4.50
CA TRP A 118 -12.17 -2.30 -4.50
C TRP A 118 -11.67 -1.84 -3.14
N SER A 119 -11.98 -2.57 -2.07
CA SER A 119 -11.73 -2.14 -0.70
C SER A 119 -10.32 -2.39 -0.19
N LYS A 120 -9.55 -3.17 -0.94
CA LYS A 120 -8.23 -3.64 -0.50
C LYS A 120 -7.12 -3.09 -1.37
N TYR A 121 -6.05 -2.69 -0.73
CA TYR A 121 -4.78 -2.38 -1.38
C TYR A 121 -3.63 -3.15 -0.73
N SER A 122 -2.55 -3.34 -1.45
CA SER A 122 -1.38 -4.05 -0.95
C SER A 122 -0.09 -3.59 -1.59
N VAL A 123 0.99 -3.78 -0.86
CA VAL A 123 2.36 -3.62 -1.33
C VAL A 123 3.13 -4.90 -0.99
N SER A 124 3.82 -5.46 -1.97
CA SER A 124 4.68 -6.63 -1.79
C SER A 124 6.11 -6.33 -2.20
N LEU A 125 7.05 -6.73 -1.37
CA LEU A 125 8.48 -6.67 -1.64
C LEU A 125 9.05 -8.08 -1.71
N GLU A 126 9.82 -8.37 -2.74
CA GLU A 126 10.55 -9.62 -2.88
C GLU A 126 12.05 -9.35 -2.79
N PHE A 127 12.70 -10.10 -1.92
CA PHE A 127 14.14 -10.02 -1.70
C PHE A 127 14.80 -11.32 -2.13
N SER A 128 16.03 -11.21 -2.61
CA SER A 128 16.93 -12.33 -2.88
C SER A 128 18.20 -12.21 -2.07
N GLU A 129 19.04 -13.25 -2.09
CA GLU A 129 20.33 -13.31 -1.41
C GLU A 129 20.25 -12.99 0.10
N ILE A 130 19.24 -13.59 0.77
CA ILE A 130 19.07 -13.42 2.20
C ILE A 130 20.02 -14.38 2.92
N LEU A 131 20.87 -13.80 3.79
CA LEU A 131 21.76 -14.52 4.67
C LEU A 131 21.30 -14.30 6.11
N ILE A 132 20.29 -15.06 6.54
CA ILE A 132 19.85 -15.08 7.94
C ILE A 132 20.39 -16.37 8.57
N PRO A 133 21.24 -16.29 9.60
CA PRO A 133 21.69 -17.47 10.34
C PRO A 133 20.49 -18.29 10.81
N SER A 134 20.55 -19.60 10.64
CA SER A 134 19.50 -20.57 11.04
C SER A 134 18.24 -20.59 10.17
N ILE A 135 18.12 -19.75 9.14
CA ILE A 135 17.02 -19.82 8.19
C ILE A 135 17.59 -20.12 6.79
N PRO A 136 17.38 -21.32 6.24
CA PRO A 136 17.89 -21.67 4.91
C PRO A 136 17.00 -21.08 3.80
N CYS A 137 16.83 -19.76 3.80
CA CYS A 137 15.97 -19.05 2.88
C CYS A 137 16.81 -18.19 1.92
N ARG A 138 16.70 -18.44 0.61
CA ARG A 138 17.36 -17.63 -0.41
C ARG A 138 16.51 -16.47 -0.90
N SER A 139 15.22 -16.51 -0.67
CA SER A 139 14.28 -15.45 -1.05
C SER A 139 13.26 -15.22 0.05
N LEU A 140 12.78 -13.98 0.16
CA LEU A 140 11.74 -13.58 1.10
C LEU A 140 10.77 -12.66 0.37
N LYS A 141 9.48 -12.93 0.51
CA LYS A 141 8.42 -12.02 0.08
C LYS A 141 7.70 -11.48 1.30
N ILE A 142 7.66 -10.16 1.43
CA ILE A 142 6.89 -9.45 2.46
C ILE A 142 5.71 -8.79 1.77
N THR A 143 4.51 -9.04 2.25
CA THR A 143 3.30 -8.39 1.76
C THR A 143 2.59 -7.70 2.92
N ARG A 144 2.29 -6.43 2.74
CA ARG A 144 1.40 -5.67 3.63
C ARG A 144 0.14 -5.28 2.86
N SER A 145 -0.99 -5.52 3.47
CA SER A 145 -2.29 -5.17 2.89
C SER A 145 -3.18 -4.50 3.91
N PHE A 146 -4.16 -3.75 3.44
CA PHE A 146 -5.20 -3.16 4.27
C PHE A 146 -6.54 -3.26 3.54
N ASP A 147 -7.58 -3.64 4.27
CA ASP A 147 -8.95 -3.68 3.78
C ASP A 147 -9.76 -2.61 4.53
N ILE A 148 -10.18 -1.56 3.83
CA ILE A 148 -10.87 -0.41 4.43
C ILE A 148 -12.26 -0.75 4.97
N ILE A 149 -12.89 -1.84 4.52
CA ILE A 149 -14.18 -2.29 5.05
C ILE A 149 -13.99 -2.99 6.39
N LYS A 150 -12.93 -3.78 6.50
CA LYS A 150 -12.60 -4.51 7.72
C LYS A 150 -11.85 -3.66 8.73
N ASP A 151 -11.26 -2.55 8.30
CA ASP A 151 -10.39 -1.67 9.07
C ASP A 151 -9.12 -2.39 9.58
N GLU A 152 -8.56 -3.26 8.75
CA GLU A 152 -7.37 -4.08 9.05
C GLU A 152 -6.40 -4.27 7.86
#